data_f62d412d408f132073164c2f78835d52
#
_entry.id   f62d412d408f132073164c2f78835d52
#
_cell.length_a   1.000
_cell.length_b   1.000
_cell.length_c   1.000
_cell.angle_alpha   90.00
_cell.angle_beta   90.00
_cell.angle_gamma   90.00
#
_symmetry.space_group_name_H-M   'P 1'
#
loop_
_entity.id
_entity.type
_entity.pdbx_description
1 polymer ?
#
loop_
_entity_poly.entity_id
_entity_poly.type
_entity_poly.pdbx_seq_one_letter_code
_entity_poly.pdbx_strand_id
1 'polypeptide(L)'
;MLDILTNPVTLSVIVMCVLCLFKLNVVISLIIAACVAGFTSGMDLSEVFSYIIGGLNKNGENALAYLLLGTFAAALADTGLATLLAKKITGLVKDRKWVMLASLAIIGCISGTIIPVHIAYIPILFPSLLSTMNHMKMDRRQAACATEFGLVSMYPAIPIGYGLIFMGIIADNMTENGMPITIPEIWPNCIILLGGFFVGLIASCWAFRKPREYQDIAITENEDLEQETKMGKDQWVALVAIVAVLFGQLHFGSMPVGALFGILVMIIGGAVKLKESDSVLAEGIKIMGMISFIMLVAGGYANVVNNTGAVNSLIDASLAILGNSKPVFVFVLLMIGLLITLGIGTSFGTIPIIALFYVPMCMRLGLSAGACACLIACAATLGDAGSPASDSTLGPTAGLNADGQHDHIWDTCVPTFLFFNIPLFIAGYIGGMIL
;
A
#
# COMPACT_ATOMS: atom_id res chain seq x y z
N MET A 1 10.46 -28.01 -15.88
CA MET A 1 9.88 -26.74 -16.39
C MET A 1 8.40 -26.88 -16.70
N LEU A 2 7.97 -27.95 -17.42
CA LEU A 2 6.54 -28.17 -17.68
C LEU A 2 5.74 -28.28 -16.36
N ASP A 3 6.26 -29.04 -15.40
CA ASP A 3 5.62 -29.25 -14.07
C ASP A 3 5.40 -27.96 -13.27
N ILE A 4 6.25 -26.94 -13.45
CA ILE A 4 6.05 -25.62 -12.83
C ILE A 4 4.93 -24.88 -13.57
N LEU A 5 4.94 -24.86 -14.91
CA LEU A 5 3.98 -24.13 -15.71
C LEU A 5 2.56 -24.71 -15.63
N THR A 6 2.44 -26.03 -15.47
CA THR A 6 1.15 -26.71 -15.31
C THR A 6 0.68 -26.85 -13.88
N ASN A 7 1.46 -26.38 -12.90
CA ASN A 7 1.08 -26.41 -11.48
C ASN A 7 -0.14 -25.52 -11.23
N PRO A 8 -1.16 -25.99 -10.50
CA PRO A 8 -2.38 -25.23 -10.19
C PRO A 8 -2.12 -23.84 -9.61
N VAL A 9 -1.12 -23.73 -8.72
CA VAL A 9 -0.75 -22.44 -8.12
C VAL A 9 -0.20 -21.49 -9.18
N THR A 10 0.74 -21.96 -10.00
CA THR A 10 1.35 -21.14 -11.05
C THR A 10 0.31 -20.69 -12.08
N LEU A 11 -0.56 -21.61 -12.53
CA LEU A 11 -1.62 -21.28 -13.47
C LEU A 11 -2.58 -20.23 -12.89
N SER A 12 -2.99 -20.38 -11.63
CA SER A 12 -3.90 -19.45 -10.98
C SER A 12 -3.28 -18.06 -10.84
N VAL A 13 -1.99 -17.98 -10.44
CA VAL A 13 -1.26 -16.70 -10.33
C VAL A 13 -1.09 -16.03 -11.69
N ILE A 14 -0.72 -16.81 -12.74
CA ILE A 14 -0.61 -16.27 -14.11
C ILE A 14 -1.95 -15.71 -14.58
N VAL A 15 -3.04 -16.47 -14.39
CA VAL A 15 -4.38 -16.01 -14.78
C VAL A 15 -4.76 -14.75 -14.02
N MET A 16 -4.54 -14.70 -12.71
CA MET A 16 -4.80 -13.52 -11.90
C MET A 16 -4.04 -12.29 -12.44
N CYS A 17 -2.72 -12.41 -12.65
CA CYS A 17 -1.90 -11.32 -13.15
C CYS A 17 -2.35 -10.86 -14.55
N VAL A 18 -2.63 -11.80 -15.45
CA VAL A 18 -3.12 -11.48 -16.81
C VAL A 18 -4.45 -10.73 -16.76
N LEU A 19 -5.41 -11.19 -15.96
CA LEU A 19 -6.71 -10.54 -15.83
C LEU A 19 -6.57 -9.13 -15.24
N CYS A 20 -5.73 -8.95 -14.21
CA CYS A 20 -5.46 -7.64 -13.63
C CYS A 20 -4.79 -6.69 -14.65
N LEU A 21 -3.84 -7.18 -15.45
CA LEU A 21 -3.20 -6.39 -16.51
C LEU A 21 -4.20 -5.99 -17.62
N PHE A 22 -5.20 -6.84 -17.90
CA PHE A 22 -6.34 -6.48 -18.76
C PHE A 22 -7.37 -5.58 -18.07
N LYS A 23 -7.05 -5.02 -16.90
CA LYS A 23 -7.90 -4.11 -16.11
C LYS A 23 -9.21 -4.75 -15.62
N LEU A 24 -9.28 -6.08 -15.52
CA LEU A 24 -10.39 -6.72 -14.83
C LEU A 24 -10.27 -6.40 -13.32
N ASN A 25 -11.42 -6.23 -12.67
CA ASN A 25 -11.46 -5.97 -11.23
C ASN A 25 -10.70 -7.07 -10.45
N VAL A 26 -9.87 -6.65 -9.49
CA VAL A 26 -8.98 -7.55 -8.72
C VAL A 26 -9.77 -8.63 -7.96
N VAL A 27 -10.94 -8.29 -7.40
CA VAL A 27 -11.79 -9.26 -6.69
C VAL A 27 -12.27 -10.37 -7.63
N ILE A 28 -12.73 -9.99 -8.82
CA ILE A 28 -13.18 -10.95 -9.84
C ILE A 28 -11.99 -11.78 -10.32
N SER A 29 -10.83 -11.17 -10.51
CA SER A 29 -9.60 -11.85 -10.91
C SER A 29 -9.16 -12.90 -9.89
N LEU A 30 -9.26 -12.58 -8.59
CA LEU A 30 -8.96 -13.51 -7.49
C LEU A 30 -9.94 -14.69 -7.46
N ILE A 31 -11.24 -14.44 -7.64
CA ILE A 31 -12.25 -15.52 -7.69
C ILE A 31 -12.00 -16.45 -8.87
N ILE A 32 -11.73 -15.89 -10.06
CA ILE A 32 -11.42 -16.69 -11.26
C ILE A 32 -10.12 -17.48 -11.02
N ALA A 33 -9.09 -16.86 -10.45
CA ALA A 33 -7.84 -17.54 -10.11
C ALA A 33 -8.06 -18.70 -9.11
N ALA A 34 -8.91 -18.51 -8.09
CA ALA A 34 -9.31 -19.57 -7.18
C ALA A 34 -9.99 -20.74 -7.91
N CYS A 35 -10.90 -20.42 -8.84
CA CYS A 35 -11.53 -21.45 -9.67
C CYS A 35 -10.51 -22.19 -10.55
N VAL A 36 -9.56 -21.49 -11.14
CA VAL A 36 -8.48 -22.12 -11.93
C VAL A 36 -7.65 -23.05 -11.06
N ALA A 37 -7.22 -22.61 -9.87
CA ALA A 37 -6.47 -23.44 -8.92
C ALA A 37 -7.25 -24.70 -8.54
N GLY A 38 -8.52 -24.56 -8.18
CA GLY A 38 -9.38 -25.67 -7.78
C GLY A 38 -9.63 -26.65 -8.92
N PHE A 39 -10.08 -26.19 -10.09
CA PHE A 39 -10.39 -27.05 -11.24
C PHE A 39 -9.15 -27.81 -11.76
N THR A 40 -8.00 -27.14 -11.80
CA THR A 40 -6.75 -27.82 -12.23
C THR A 40 -6.24 -28.82 -11.19
N SER A 41 -6.75 -28.75 -9.96
CA SER A 41 -6.50 -29.72 -8.88
C SER A 41 -7.58 -30.80 -8.75
N GLY A 42 -8.62 -30.76 -9.60
CA GLY A 42 -9.71 -31.75 -9.62
C GLY A 42 -10.87 -31.44 -8.68
N MET A 43 -10.94 -30.24 -8.09
CA MET A 43 -12.07 -29.80 -7.28
C MET A 43 -13.26 -29.42 -8.16
N ASP A 44 -14.46 -29.63 -7.66
CA ASP A 44 -15.66 -29.11 -8.29
C ASP A 44 -15.94 -27.64 -7.86
N LEU A 45 -16.88 -27.00 -8.56
CA LEU A 45 -17.23 -25.60 -8.30
C LEU A 45 -17.76 -25.37 -6.87
N SER A 46 -18.50 -26.31 -6.34
CA SER A 46 -19.08 -26.23 -4.98
C SER A 46 -17.98 -26.30 -3.93
N GLU A 47 -17.01 -27.20 -4.10
CA GLU A 47 -15.84 -27.31 -3.22
C GLU A 47 -15.02 -26.02 -3.24
N VAL A 48 -14.74 -25.48 -4.45
CA VAL A 48 -13.99 -24.22 -4.58
C VAL A 48 -14.67 -23.08 -3.82
N PHE A 49 -15.99 -22.91 -4.01
CA PHE A 49 -16.71 -21.85 -3.30
C PHE A 49 -16.81 -22.11 -1.80
N SER A 50 -16.92 -23.38 -1.36
CA SER A 50 -16.86 -23.73 0.06
C SER A 50 -15.53 -23.29 0.68
N TYR A 51 -14.40 -23.55 0.01
CA TYR A 51 -13.09 -23.10 0.47
C TYR A 51 -12.93 -21.59 0.41
N ILE A 52 -13.45 -20.90 -0.63
CA ILE A 52 -13.45 -19.44 -0.68
C ILE A 52 -14.19 -18.87 0.55
N ILE A 53 -15.41 -19.33 0.79
CA ILE A 53 -16.22 -18.85 1.92
C ILE A 53 -15.55 -19.15 3.27
N GLY A 54 -15.02 -20.35 3.43
CA GLY A 54 -14.28 -20.74 4.64
C GLY A 54 -13.01 -19.91 4.90
N GLY A 55 -12.40 -19.35 3.85
CA GLY A 55 -11.22 -18.50 3.95
C GLY A 55 -11.49 -17.02 4.22
N LEU A 56 -12.74 -16.53 4.03
CA LEU A 56 -13.06 -15.11 4.21
C LEU A 56 -12.75 -14.60 5.64
N ASN A 57 -12.94 -15.43 6.65
CA ASN A 57 -12.75 -15.05 8.04
C ASN A 57 -11.27 -14.79 8.42
N LYS A 58 -10.30 -15.35 7.66
CA LYS A 58 -8.88 -15.22 7.97
C LYS A 58 -8.40 -13.78 8.01
N ASN A 59 -8.92 -12.94 7.11
CA ASN A 59 -8.59 -11.52 7.02
C ASN A 59 -9.72 -10.60 7.51
N GLY A 60 -10.68 -11.11 8.29
CA GLY A 60 -11.85 -10.35 8.72
C GLY A 60 -11.52 -9.14 9.60
N GLU A 61 -10.57 -9.26 10.52
CA GLU A 61 -10.11 -8.15 11.36
C GLU A 61 -9.49 -7.03 10.52
N ASN A 62 -8.62 -7.38 9.58
CA ASN A 62 -7.99 -6.43 8.68
C ASN A 62 -9.03 -5.72 7.80
N ALA A 63 -10.00 -6.45 7.26
CA ALA A 63 -11.08 -5.89 6.46
C ALA A 63 -11.92 -4.89 7.27
N LEU A 64 -12.27 -5.23 8.52
CA LEU A 64 -12.98 -4.33 9.41
C LEU A 64 -12.14 -3.08 9.76
N ALA A 65 -10.84 -3.25 10.00
CA ALA A 65 -9.92 -2.14 10.22
C ALA A 65 -9.93 -1.14 9.06
N TYR A 66 -9.87 -1.62 7.82
CA TYR A 66 -9.93 -0.76 6.64
C TYR A 66 -11.24 0.00 6.52
N LEU A 67 -12.38 -0.64 6.76
CA LEU A 67 -13.68 0.02 6.73
C LEU A 67 -13.77 1.15 7.77
N LEU A 68 -13.37 0.87 9.01
CA LEU A 68 -13.41 1.86 10.07
C LEU A 68 -12.39 2.98 9.87
N LEU A 69 -11.17 2.67 9.38
CA LEU A 69 -10.17 3.69 9.04
C LEU A 69 -10.63 4.55 7.86
N GLY A 70 -11.28 3.96 6.85
CA GLY A 70 -11.90 4.71 5.77
C GLY A 70 -12.97 5.67 6.27
N THR A 71 -13.80 5.22 7.22
CA THR A 71 -14.81 6.06 7.88
C THR A 71 -14.16 7.19 8.66
N PHE A 72 -13.09 6.90 9.40
CA PHE A 72 -12.32 7.91 10.12
C PHE A 72 -11.66 8.91 9.16
N ALA A 73 -11.13 8.44 8.02
CA ALA A 73 -10.55 9.30 6.99
C ALA A 73 -11.59 10.25 6.36
N ALA A 74 -12.79 9.74 6.07
CA ALA A 74 -13.91 10.56 5.60
C ALA A 74 -14.27 11.65 6.62
N ALA A 75 -14.42 11.27 7.89
CA ALA A 75 -14.68 12.20 8.98
C ALA A 75 -13.59 13.29 9.10
N LEU A 76 -12.32 12.90 8.95
CA LEU A 76 -11.19 13.86 8.96
C LEU A 76 -11.23 14.83 7.78
N ALA A 77 -11.57 14.35 6.59
CA ALA A 77 -11.67 15.20 5.39
C ALA A 77 -12.67 16.33 5.61
N ASP A 78 -13.81 16.04 6.22
CA ASP A 78 -14.87 17.01 6.49
C ASP A 78 -14.46 18.13 7.47
N THR A 79 -13.41 17.89 8.30
CA THR A 79 -12.91 18.93 9.24
C THR A 79 -12.13 20.06 8.57
N GLY A 80 -11.72 19.89 7.31
CA GLY A 80 -10.84 20.86 6.63
C GLY A 80 -9.40 20.88 7.17
N LEU A 81 -9.00 19.92 8.05
CA LEU A 81 -7.64 19.84 8.58
C LEU A 81 -6.60 19.71 7.47
N ALA A 82 -6.91 18.92 6.43
CA ALA A 82 -6.06 18.73 5.26
C ALA A 82 -5.82 20.06 4.51
N THR A 83 -6.87 20.85 4.29
CA THR A 83 -6.81 22.17 3.66
C THR A 83 -5.98 23.16 4.48
N LEU A 84 -6.13 23.14 5.81
CA LEU A 84 -5.35 24.00 6.70
C LEU A 84 -3.85 23.64 6.65
N LEU A 85 -3.53 22.35 6.62
CA LEU A 85 -2.14 21.86 6.48
C LEU A 85 -1.56 22.29 5.13
N ALA A 86 -2.31 22.15 4.05
CA ALA A 86 -1.89 22.57 2.71
C ALA A 86 -1.51 24.06 2.70
N LYS A 87 -2.37 24.94 3.24
CA LYS A 87 -2.09 26.39 3.36
C LYS A 87 -0.83 26.69 4.17
N LYS A 88 -0.65 26.04 5.33
CA LYS A 88 0.55 26.24 6.16
C LYS A 88 1.82 25.85 5.41
N ILE A 89 1.76 24.76 4.62
CA ILE A 89 2.90 24.29 3.84
C ILE A 89 3.23 25.28 2.73
N THR A 90 2.22 25.72 1.97
CA THR A 90 2.41 26.76 0.94
C THR A 90 3.10 27.99 1.51
N GLY A 91 2.70 28.43 2.72
CA GLY A 91 3.34 29.55 3.41
C GLY A 91 4.78 29.28 3.87
N LEU A 92 5.16 28.03 4.13
CA LEU A 92 6.52 27.64 4.54
C LEU A 92 7.48 27.48 3.36
N VAL A 93 6.97 27.09 2.19
CA VAL A 93 7.80 26.73 1.02
C VAL A 93 8.59 27.90 0.46
N LYS A 94 8.02 29.13 0.43
CA LYS A 94 8.71 30.38 0.04
C LYS A 94 9.73 30.20 -1.08
N ASP A 95 9.34 29.69 -2.25
CA ASP A 95 10.19 29.50 -3.44
C ASP A 95 11.45 28.63 -3.27
N ARG A 96 11.47 27.76 -2.23
CA ARG A 96 12.56 26.85 -1.99
C ARG A 96 12.18 25.42 -2.38
N LYS A 97 12.65 24.94 -3.54
CA LYS A 97 12.38 23.58 -4.07
C LYS A 97 12.60 22.48 -3.02
N TRP A 98 13.71 22.53 -2.28
CA TRP A 98 14.02 21.51 -1.29
C TRP A 98 13.07 21.50 -0.10
N VAL A 99 12.57 22.68 0.31
CA VAL A 99 11.58 22.77 1.38
C VAL A 99 10.26 22.16 0.92
N MET A 100 9.85 22.41 -0.33
CA MET A 100 8.66 21.80 -0.92
C MET A 100 8.79 20.28 -0.96
N LEU A 101 9.89 19.74 -1.52
CA LEU A 101 10.11 18.29 -1.60
C LEU A 101 10.13 17.63 -0.23
N ALA A 102 10.84 18.22 0.74
CA ALA A 102 10.86 17.73 2.11
C ALA A 102 9.47 17.76 2.76
N SER A 103 8.70 18.83 2.55
CA SER A 103 7.33 18.94 3.06
C SER A 103 6.41 17.87 2.48
N LEU A 104 6.46 17.66 1.15
CA LEU A 104 5.68 16.62 0.48
C LEU A 104 6.05 15.22 0.98
N ALA A 105 7.35 14.93 1.12
CA ALA A 105 7.81 13.66 1.67
C ALA A 105 7.34 13.46 3.12
N ILE A 106 7.49 14.46 3.99
CA ILE A 106 7.08 14.38 5.41
C ILE A 106 5.56 14.17 5.53
N ILE A 107 4.78 14.92 4.76
CA ILE A 107 3.31 14.76 4.76
C ILE A 107 2.93 13.39 4.24
N GLY A 108 3.57 12.95 3.15
CA GLY A 108 3.43 11.59 2.67
C GLY A 108 3.71 10.56 3.76
N CYS A 109 4.82 10.71 4.52
CA CYS A 109 5.17 9.82 5.64
C CYS A 109 4.09 9.82 6.73
N ILE A 110 3.59 10.98 7.12
CA ILE A 110 2.52 11.09 8.13
C ILE A 110 1.25 10.39 7.63
N SER A 111 0.90 10.62 6.36
CA SER A 111 -0.28 10.03 5.74
C SER A 111 -0.13 8.55 5.44
N GLY A 112 1.01 8.13 4.93
CA GLY A 112 1.29 6.71 4.65
C GLY A 112 1.53 5.85 5.90
N THR A 113 1.59 6.46 7.10
CA THR A 113 1.87 5.74 8.34
C THR A 113 0.74 5.90 9.36
N ILE A 114 0.38 7.14 9.68
CA ILE A 114 -0.48 7.44 10.84
C ILE A 114 -1.95 7.49 10.44
N ILE A 115 -2.26 8.12 9.29
CA ILE A 115 -3.63 8.42 8.91
C ILE A 115 -3.81 8.20 7.41
N PRO A 116 -4.70 7.32 6.99
CA PRO A 116 -4.95 7.03 5.58
C PRO A 116 -5.74 8.15 4.89
N VAL A 117 -5.23 9.36 4.88
CA VAL A 117 -5.94 10.55 4.33
C VAL A 117 -5.39 10.97 2.98
N HIS A 118 -4.35 10.30 2.45
CA HIS A 118 -3.68 10.70 1.21
C HIS A 118 -4.65 10.79 0.03
N ILE A 119 -5.62 9.89 -0.06
CA ILE A 119 -6.65 9.90 -1.10
C ILE A 119 -7.48 11.20 -1.05
N ALA A 120 -7.73 11.73 0.15
CA ALA A 120 -8.53 12.92 0.32
C ALA A 120 -7.73 14.23 0.15
N TYR A 121 -6.51 14.32 0.73
CA TYR A 121 -5.79 15.60 0.75
C TYR A 121 -4.88 15.84 -0.45
N ILE A 122 -4.33 14.80 -1.07
CA ILE A 122 -3.43 14.97 -2.21
C ILE A 122 -4.09 15.71 -3.38
N PRO A 123 -5.33 15.37 -3.79
CA PRO A 123 -6.03 16.12 -4.83
C PRO A 123 -6.32 17.58 -4.46
N ILE A 124 -6.31 17.92 -3.18
CA ILE A 124 -6.51 19.30 -2.69
C ILE A 124 -5.17 20.04 -2.57
N LEU A 125 -4.14 19.35 -2.07
CA LEU A 125 -2.82 19.94 -1.81
C LEU A 125 -2.11 20.33 -3.11
N PHE A 126 -2.05 19.44 -4.10
CA PHE A 126 -1.25 19.69 -5.28
C PHE A 126 -1.75 20.86 -6.15
N PRO A 127 -3.05 20.99 -6.45
CA PRO A 127 -3.55 22.15 -7.22
C PRO A 127 -3.10 23.48 -6.63
N SER A 128 -3.16 23.64 -5.30
CA SER A 128 -2.72 24.86 -4.62
C SER A 128 -1.21 25.11 -4.67
N LEU A 129 -0.39 24.08 -4.96
CA LEU A 129 1.06 24.19 -5.09
C LEU A 129 1.53 24.33 -6.55
N LEU A 130 0.68 24.06 -7.54
CA LEU A 130 1.08 24.04 -8.96
C LEU A 130 1.64 25.37 -9.42
N SER A 131 0.99 26.49 -9.07
CA SER A 131 1.47 27.84 -9.42
C SER A 131 2.87 28.09 -8.84
N THR A 132 3.10 27.71 -7.58
CA THR A 132 4.41 27.83 -6.93
C THR A 132 5.45 26.91 -7.60
N MET A 133 5.08 25.69 -7.99
CA MET A 133 5.97 24.78 -8.74
C MET A 133 6.34 25.33 -10.11
N ASN A 134 5.37 25.91 -10.84
CA ASN A 134 5.58 26.54 -12.14
C ASN A 134 6.52 27.73 -12.02
N HIS A 135 6.29 28.63 -11.05
CA HIS A 135 7.15 29.78 -10.80
C HIS A 135 8.61 29.36 -10.51
N MET A 136 8.80 28.28 -9.74
CA MET A 136 10.13 27.72 -9.47
C MET A 136 10.70 26.92 -10.65
N LYS A 137 9.97 26.74 -11.76
CA LYS A 137 10.31 25.83 -12.86
C LYS A 137 10.70 24.44 -12.35
N MET A 138 9.93 23.93 -11.41
CA MET A 138 10.17 22.65 -10.78
C MET A 138 9.62 21.54 -11.65
N ASP A 139 10.41 20.49 -11.90
CA ASP A 139 9.91 19.29 -12.54
C ASP A 139 8.96 18.55 -11.57
N ARG A 140 7.68 18.43 -11.94
CA ARG A 140 6.63 17.81 -11.12
C ARG A 140 6.89 16.33 -10.81
N ARG A 141 7.75 15.65 -11.58
CA ARG A 141 8.21 14.29 -11.30
C ARG A 141 8.96 14.20 -9.97
N GLN A 142 9.69 15.28 -9.57
CA GLN A 142 10.29 15.33 -8.23
C GLN A 142 9.22 15.33 -7.13
N ALA A 143 8.15 16.09 -7.32
CA ALA A 143 7.05 16.15 -6.36
C ALA A 143 6.33 14.80 -6.27
N ALA A 144 6.06 14.15 -7.42
CA ALA A 144 5.49 12.81 -7.46
C ALA A 144 6.35 11.81 -6.68
N CYS A 145 7.67 11.76 -6.96
CA CYS A 145 8.58 10.86 -6.25
C CYS A 145 8.70 11.19 -4.75
N ALA A 146 8.73 12.47 -4.36
CA ALA A 146 8.82 12.84 -2.94
C ALA A 146 7.56 12.41 -2.17
N THR A 147 6.38 12.55 -2.78
CA THR A 147 5.12 12.11 -2.19
C THR A 147 5.06 10.59 -2.12
N GLU A 148 5.39 9.90 -3.21
CA GLU A 148 5.44 8.44 -3.28
C GLU A 148 6.37 7.85 -2.21
N PHE A 149 7.57 8.43 -2.05
CA PHE A 149 8.47 8.04 -0.96
C PHE A 149 7.74 8.09 0.38
N GLY A 150 7.05 9.19 0.67
CA GLY A 150 6.32 9.33 1.93
C GLY A 150 5.22 8.30 2.10
N LEU A 151 4.44 8.05 1.06
CA LEU A 151 3.29 7.15 1.11
C LEU A 151 3.69 5.69 1.31
N VAL A 152 4.78 5.24 0.67
CA VAL A 152 5.09 3.81 0.54
C VAL A 152 6.25 3.36 1.42
N SER A 153 7.19 4.25 1.82
CA SER A 153 8.43 3.84 2.48
C SER A 153 8.29 3.47 3.95
N MET A 154 7.33 4.08 4.66
CA MET A 154 7.28 3.98 6.12
C MET A 154 6.59 2.73 6.63
N TYR A 155 5.45 2.33 6.05
CA TYR A 155 4.67 1.22 6.57
C TYR A 155 5.38 -0.15 6.49
N PRO A 156 6.28 -0.46 5.55
CA PRO A 156 7.01 -1.71 5.58
C PRO A 156 8.15 -1.74 6.61
N ALA A 157 8.53 -0.59 7.17
CA ALA A 157 9.68 -0.47 8.06
C ALA A 157 9.35 -0.05 9.50
N ILE A 158 8.23 0.65 9.73
CA ILE A 158 7.89 1.24 11.04
C ILE A 158 6.54 0.70 11.52
N PRO A 159 6.48 0.05 12.71
CA PRO A 159 5.26 -0.56 13.24
C PRO A 159 4.33 0.46 13.90
N ILE A 160 3.87 1.45 13.15
CA ILE A 160 2.92 2.48 13.61
C ILE A 160 1.83 2.62 12.55
N GLY A 161 0.57 2.74 12.96
CA GLY A 161 -0.56 2.94 12.07
C GLY A 161 -0.63 1.84 10.99
N TYR A 162 -0.53 2.22 9.74
CA TYR A 162 -0.51 1.26 8.63
C TYR A 162 0.62 0.22 8.72
N GLY A 163 1.77 0.59 9.30
CA GLY A 163 2.86 -0.35 9.50
C GLY A 163 2.49 -1.49 10.45
N LEU A 164 1.66 -1.24 11.47
CA LEU A 164 1.15 -2.31 12.33
C LEU A 164 0.22 -3.26 11.58
N ILE A 165 -0.66 -2.73 10.70
CA ILE A 165 -1.52 -3.58 9.86
C ILE A 165 -0.65 -4.42 8.92
N PHE A 166 0.27 -3.77 8.22
CA PHE A 166 1.13 -4.42 7.24
C PHE A 166 1.93 -5.57 7.85
N MET A 167 2.59 -5.30 8.98
CA MET A 167 3.38 -6.29 9.70
C MET A 167 2.50 -7.35 10.39
N GLY A 168 1.29 -6.97 10.84
CA GLY A 168 0.31 -7.90 11.37
C GLY A 168 -0.11 -8.93 10.32
N ILE A 169 -0.46 -8.47 9.11
CA ILE A 169 -0.79 -9.38 8.00
C ILE A 169 0.37 -10.30 7.66
N ILE A 170 1.61 -9.81 7.68
CA ILE A 170 2.80 -10.65 7.48
C ILE A 170 2.90 -11.70 8.59
N ALA A 171 2.80 -11.29 9.87
CA ALA A 171 2.90 -12.18 11.02
C ALA A 171 1.83 -13.28 10.97
N ASP A 172 0.59 -12.92 10.71
CA ASP A 172 -0.54 -13.85 10.63
C ASP A 172 -0.33 -14.87 9.51
N ASN A 173 -0.03 -14.40 8.30
CA ASN A 173 0.16 -15.28 7.15
C ASN A 173 1.44 -16.14 7.26
N MET A 174 2.52 -15.64 7.84
CA MET A 174 3.70 -16.44 8.13
C MET A 174 3.40 -17.54 9.16
N THR A 175 2.65 -17.20 10.21
CA THR A 175 2.25 -18.16 11.25
C THR A 175 1.33 -19.25 10.68
N GLU A 176 0.32 -18.88 9.88
CA GLU A 176 -0.58 -19.82 9.22
C GLU A 176 0.14 -20.79 8.27
N ASN A 177 1.23 -20.34 7.64
CA ASN A 177 2.03 -21.15 6.73
C ASN A 177 3.21 -21.87 7.42
N GLY A 178 3.26 -21.87 8.78
CA GLY A 178 4.17 -22.70 9.57
C GLY A 178 5.49 -22.03 9.98
N MET A 179 5.63 -20.71 9.83
CA MET A 179 6.80 -19.93 10.27
C MET A 179 6.35 -18.78 11.19
N PRO A 180 6.02 -19.06 12.46
CA PRO A 180 5.52 -18.04 13.38
C PRO A 180 6.57 -16.94 13.62
N ILE A 181 6.11 -15.69 13.61
CA ILE A 181 6.91 -14.51 13.89
C ILE A 181 6.01 -13.40 14.48
N THR A 182 6.57 -12.52 15.26
CA THR A 182 5.85 -11.38 15.88
C THR A 182 6.26 -10.05 15.27
N ILE A 183 5.41 -9.03 15.40
CA ILE A 183 5.68 -7.69 14.87
C ILE A 183 7.01 -7.11 15.38
N PRO A 184 7.36 -7.23 16.71
CA PRO A 184 8.66 -6.79 17.21
C PRO A 184 9.86 -7.47 16.55
N GLU A 185 9.69 -8.68 16.01
CA GLU A 185 10.75 -9.41 15.30
C GLU A 185 10.78 -9.04 13.82
N ILE A 186 9.67 -8.57 13.22
CA ILE A 186 9.60 -8.20 11.80
C ILE A 186 10.28 -6.86 11.54
N TRP A 187 9.89 -5.81 12.27
CA TRP A 187 10.27 -4.44 11.91
C TRP A 187 11.79 -4.17 11.86
N PRO A 188 12.66 -4.73 12.74
CA PRO A 188 14.09 -4.48 12.65
C PRO A 188 14.71 -5.06 11.36
N ASN A 189 14.17 -6.18 10.89
CA ASN A 189 14.62 -6.83 9.67
C ASN A 189 14.15 -6.09 8.40
N CYS A 190 13.08 -5.31 8.49
CA CYS A 190 12.53 -4.54 7.38
C CYS A 190 13.12 -3.12 7.24
N ILE A 191 13.90 -2.63 8.22
CA ILE A 191 14.53 -1.29 8.15
C ILE A 191 15.42 -1.13 6.92
N ILE A 192 16.05 -2.19 6.44
CA ILE A 192 16.88 -2.15 5.23
C ILE A 192 16.11 -1.66 4.00
N LEU A 193 14.80 -1.95 3.92
CA LEU A 193 13.92 -1.52 2.84
C LEU A 193 13.79 0.00 2.81
N LEU A 194 13.72 0.65 3.98
CA LEU A 194 13.69 2.09 4.10
C LEU A 194 14.96 2.72 3.51
N GLY A 195 16.12 2.08 3.68
CA GLY A 195 17.36 2.47 3.03
C GLY A 195 17.26 2.49 1.51
N GLY A 196 16.63 1.47 0.91
CA GLY A 196 16.33 1.42 -0.52
C GLY A 196 15.47 2.60 -0.99
N PHE A 197 14.41 2.92 -0.25
CA PHE A 197 13.56 4.07 -0.55
C PHE A 197 14.29 5.40 -0.45
N PHE A 198 15.16 5.59 0.56
CA PHE A 198 15.99 6.81 0.66
C PHE A 198 16.94 6.96 -0.51
N VAL A 199 17.58 5.89 -0.96
CA VAL A 199 18.42 5.90 -2.17
C VAL A 199 17.60 6.34 -3.37
N GLY A 200 16.39 5.80 -3.52
CA GLY A 200 15.46 6.16 -4.59
C GLY A 200 15.06 7.63 -4.56
N LEU A 201 14.71 8.15 -3.37
CA LEU A 201 14.36 9.56 -3.20
C LEU A 201 15.51 10.48 -3.61
N ILE A 202 16.72 10.22 -3.14
CA ILE A 202 17.91 11.04 -3.48
C ILE A 202 18.17 10.96 -4.98
N ALA A 203 18.13 9.77 -5.56
CA ALA A 203 18.38 9.56 -6.98
C ALA A 203 17.32 10.26 -7.86
N SER A 204 16.03 10.19 -7.52
CA SER A 204 14.96 10.87 -8.25
C SER A 204 15.07 12.40 -8.15
N CYS A 205 15.35 12.92 -6.95
CA CYS A 205 15.58 14.36 -6.77
C CYS A 205 16.75 14.87 -7.60
N TRP A 206 17.81 14.06 -7.72
CA TRP A 206 18.98 14.42 -8.53
C TRP A 206 18.71 14.31 -10.04
N ALA A 207 18.01 13.26 -10.47
CA ALA A 207 17.68 13.01 -11.88
C ALA A 207 16.79 14.11 -12.47
N PHE A 208 15.76 14.53 -11.74
CA PHE A 208 14.78 15.53 -12.18
C PHE A 208 15.12 16.96 -11.72
N ARG A 209 16.38 17.26 -11.36
CA ARG A 209 16.80 18.58 -10.87
C ARG A 209 16.75 19.69 -11.92
N LYS A 210 16.73 19.33 -13.21
CA LYS A 210 16.73 20.30 -14.30
C LYS A 210 15.40 21.06 -14.33
N PRO A 211 15.42 22.38 -14.60
CA PRO A 211 14.18 23.16 -14.76
C PRO A 211 13.30 22.58 -15.86
N ARG A 212 12.00 22.50 -15.60
CA ARG A 212 10.96 22.16 -16.58
C ARG A 212 9.91 23.28 -16.57
N GLU A 213 9.55 23.78 -17.73
CA GLU A 213 8.57 24.86 -17.88
C GLU A 213 7.18 24.28 -18.08
N TYR A 214 6.20 24.88 -17.44
CA TYR A 214 4.78 24.57 -17.55
C TYR A 214 4.02 25.87 -17.85
N GLN A 215 2.89 25.75 -18.52
CA GLN A 215 2.01 26.89 -18.77
C GLN A 215 1.23 27.24 -17.50
N ASP A 216 1.10 28.53 -17.20
CA ASP A 216 0.22 28.96 -16.12
C ASP A 216 -1.23 28.92 -16.60
N ILE A 217 -1.89 27.80 -16.36
CA ILE A 217 -3.32 27.62 -16.63
C ILE A 217 -4.05 27.90 -15.33
N ALA A 218 -5.01 28.84 -15.38
CA ALA A 218 -5.86 29.12 -14.24
C ALA A 218 -6.67 27.87 -13.88
N ILE A 219 -6.36 27.29 -12.73
CA ILE A 219 -7.16 26.23 -12.14
C ILE A 219 -8.31 26.91 -11.44
N THR A 220 -9.53 26.42 -11.65
CA THR A 220 -10.69 26.89 -10.88
C THR A 220 -10.41 26.48 -9.43
N GLU A 221 -9.84 27.42 -8.66
CA GLU A 221 -9.67 27.20 -7.22
C GLU A 221 -11.07 27.01 -6.63
N ASN A 222 -11.25 25.96 -5.87
CA ASN A 222 -12.44 25.85 -5.03
C ASN A 222 -12.43 27.10 -4.13
N GLU A 223 -13.44 27.96 -4.28
CA GLU A 223 -13.60 29.22 -3.54
C GLU A 223 -13.55 29.02 -2.01
N ASP A 224 -13.69 27.76 -1.55
CA ASP A 224 -13.56 27.37 -0.14
C ASP A 224 -12.13 27.50 0.41
N LEU A 225 -11.10 27.74 -0.43
CA LEU A 225 -9.72 27.93 0.02
C LEU A 225 -9.45 29.29 0.67
N GLU A 226 -10.33 30.28 0.53
CA GLU A 226 -10.13 31.61 1.14
C GLU A 226 -10.51 31.68 2.62
N GLN A 227 -11.24 30.71 3.16
CA GLN A 227 -11.69 30.74 4.55
C GLN A 227 -10.78 29.93 5.48
N GLU A 228 -10.33 30.62 6.55
CA GLU A 228 -9.66 30.15 7.76
C GLU A 228 -8.18 29.75 7.71
N THR A 229 -7.33 30.69 8.11
CA THR A 229 -5.90 30.47 8.49
C THR A 229 -5.73 30.01 9.94
N LYS A 230 -6.80 29.95 10.74
CA LYS A 230 -6.77 29.59 12.15
C LYS A 230 -7.40 28.23 12.38
N MET A 231 -6.79 27.44 13.27
CA MET A 231 -7.37 26.18 13.71
C MET A 231 -8.68 26.43 14.46
N GLY A 232 -9.77 25.95 13.92
CA GLY A 232 -11.09 25.94 14.55
C GLY A 232 -11.27 24.74 15.51
N LYS A 233 -12.49 24.60 16.04
CA LYS A 233 -12.85 23.50 16.95
C LYS A 233 -12.70 22.13 16.27
N ASP A 234 -13.17 22.01 15.03
CA ASP A 234 -13.23 20.71 14.32
C ASP A 234 -11.83 20.17 13.99
N GLN A 235 -10.88 21.06 13.65
CA GLN A 235 -9.49 20.68 13.44
C GLN A 235 -8.80 20.24 14.75
N TRP A 236 -9.13 20.86 15.89
CA TRP A 236 -8.62 20.40 17.18
C TRP A 236 -9.21 19.05 17.57
N VAL A 237 -10.51 18.84 17.36
CA VAL A 237 -11.16 17.54 17.56
C VAL A 237 -10.50 16.47 16.67
N ALA A 238 -10.22 16.79 15.41
CA ALA A 238 -9.51 15.90 14.50
C ALA A 238 -8.13 15.49 15.03
N LEU A 239 -7.33 16.43 15.55
CA LEU A 239 -6.03 16.10 16.13
C LEU A 239 -6.14 15.20 17.36
N VAL A 240 -7.11 15.47 18.25
CA VAL A 240 -7.37 14.62 19.42
C VAL A 240 -7.85 13.24 18.98
N ALA A 241 -8.68 13.15 17.94
CA ALA A 241 -9.15 11.90 17.38
C ALA A 241 -8.00 11.05 16.79
N ILE A 242 -7.03 11.68 16.10
CA ILE A 242 -5.82 11.00 15.62
C ILE A 242 -5.04 10.39 16.79
N VAL A 243 -4.84 11.15 17.87
CA VAL A 243 -4.16 10.64 19.07
C VAL A 243 -4.96 9.49 19.69
N ALA A 244 -6.30 9.56 19.70
CA ALA A 244 -7.16 8.51 20.20
C ALA A 244 -7.07 7.23 19.36
N VAL A 245 -6.96 7.33 18.02
CA VAL A 245 -6.71 6.17 17.14
C VAL A 245 -5.41 5.48 17.53
N LEU A 246 -4.32 6.25 17.64
CA LEU A 246 -3.01 5.72 17.99
C LEU A 246 -3.01 5.09 19.39
N PHE A 247 -3.65 5.75 20.35
CA PHE A 247 -3.78 5.22 21.73
C PHE A 247 -4.57 3.91 21.73
N GLY A 248 -5.74 3.87 21.06
CA GLY A 248 -6.56 2.67 20.99
C GLY A 248 -5.81 1.51 20.34
N GLN A 249 -5.12 1.77 19.22
CA GLN A 249 -4.32 0.79 18.52
C GLN A 249 -3.18 0.23 19.37
N LEU A 250 -2.38 1.09 19.98
CA LEU A 250 -1.20 0.68 20.75
C LEU A 250 -1.59 -0.01 22.06
N HIS A 251 -2.66 0.45 22.72
CA HIS A 251 -3.07 -0.08 24.03
C HIS A 251 -3.81 -1.43 23.90
N PHE A 252 -4.67 -1.59 22.90
CA PHE A 252 -5.47 -2.79 22.71
C PHE A 252 -4.87 -3.76 21.68
N GLY A 253 -3.82 -3.37 20.95
CA GLY A 253 -3.22 -4.17 19.90
C GLY A 253 -4.15 -4.44 18.73
N SER A 254 -5.21 -3.64 18.55
CA SER A 254 -6.26 -3.84 17.54
C SER A 254 -6.54 -2.55 16.78
N MET A 255 -6.39 -2.64 15.44
CA MET A 255 -6.67 -1.51 14.56
C MET A 255 -8.15 -1.13 14.49
N PRO A 256 -9.11 -2.07 14.40
CA PRO A 256 -10.52 -1.72 14.44
C PRO A 256 -10.90 -0.94 15.70
N VAL A 257 -10.35 -1.33 16.85
CA VAL A 257 -10.57 -0.63 18.13
C VAL A 257 -10.00 0.80 18.06
N GLY A 258 -8.77 0.95 17.57
CA GLY A 258 -8.18 2.27 17.39
C GLY A 258 -9.03 3.18 16.51
N ALA A 259 -9.44 2.70 15.33
CA ALA A 259 -10.29 3.46 14.42
C ALA A 259 -11.63 3.86 15.05
N LEU A 260 -12.24 2.93 15.80
CA LEU A 260 -13.49 3.21 16.53
C LEU A 260 -13.31 4.33 17.57
N PHE A 261 -12.21 4.33 18.33
CA PHE A 261 -11.90 5.42 19.27
C PHE A 261 -11.79 6.77 18.55
N GLY A 262 -11.15 6.83 17.39
CA GLY A 262 -11.07 8.05 16.59
C GLY A 262 -12.46 8.54 16.15
N ILE A 263 -13.28 7.65 15.61
CA ILE A 263 -14.66 7.98 15.18
C ILE A 263 -15.48 8.48 16.39
N LEU A 264 -15.40 7.82 17.54
CA LEU A 264 -16.12 8.22 18.74
C LEU A 264 -15.68 9.63 19.21
N VAL A 265 -14.40 9.93 19.18
CA VAL A 265 -13.89 11.28 19.51
C VAL A 265 -14.42 12.33 18.54
N MET A 266 -14.50 12.01 17.23
CA MET A 266 -15.06 12.93 16.22
C MET A 266 -16.54 13.22 16.48
N ILE A 267 -17.31 12.22 16.87
CA ILE A 267 -18.74 12.35 17.18
C ILE A 267 -18.93 13.13 18.51
N ILE A 268 -18.23 12.71 19.57
CA ILE A 268 -18.35 13.36 20.90
C ILE A 268 -17.85 14.82 20.85
N GLY A 269 -16.77 15.07 20.10
CA GLY A 269 -16.23 16.40 19.86
C GLY A 269 -17.12 17.28 18.99
N GLY A 270 -18.11 16.70 18.32
CA GLY A 270 -19.08 17.39 17.48
C GLY A 270 -18.58 17.78 16.09
N ALA A 271 -17.41 17.27 15.69
CA ALA A 271 -16.91 17.40 14.31
C ALA A 271 -17.71 16.55 13.31
N VAL A 272 -18.29 15.45 13.79
CA VAL A 272 -19.27 14.63 13.06
C VAL A 272 -20.57 14.63 13.84
N LYS A 273 -21.68 15.01 13.21
CA LYS A 273 -23.00 14.94 13.85
C LYS A 273 -23.53 13.51 13.80
N LEU A 274 -24.19 13.06 14.87
CA LEU A 274 -24.76 11.71 14.94
C LEU A 274 -25.68 11.40 13.76
N LYS A 275 -26.39 12.38 13.24
CA LYS A 275 -27.30 12.22 12.07
C LYS A 275 -26.55 12.05 10.74
N GLU A 276 -25.27 12.41 10.70
CA GLU A 276 -24.39 12.33 9.53
C GLU A 276 -23.52 11.07 9.55
N SER A 277 -23.61 10.24 10.61
CA SER A 277 -22.79 9.02 10.75
C SER A 277 -22.94 8.05 9.58
N ASP A 278 -24.15 7.90 9.04
CA ASP A 278 -24.40 7.02 7.91
C ASP A 278 -23.73 7.53 6.61
N SER A 279 -23.74 8.85 6.38
CA SER A 279 -23.05 9.44 5.23
C SER A 279 -21.55 9.34 5.35
N VAL A 280 -20.98 9.56 6.53
CA VAL A 280 -19.54 9.42 6.79
C VAL A 280 -19.11 7.97 6.63
N LEU A 281 -19.89 6.99 7.12
CA LEU A 281 -19.63 5.58 6.88
C LEU A 281 -19.68 5.24 5.38
N ALA A 282 -20.68 5.73 4.66
CA ALA A 282 -20.82 5.49 3.23
C ALA A 282 -19.63 6.05 2.43
N GLU A 283 -19.16 7.26 2.78
CA GLU A 283 -17.94 7.81 2.18
C GLU A 283 -16.68 6.99 2.56
N GLY A 284 -16.57 6.54 3.80
CA GLY A 284 -15.50 5.64 4.24
C GLY A 284 -15.48 4.32 3.46
N ILE A 285 -16.65 3.75 3.18
CA ILE A 285 -16.79 2.56 2.34
C ILE A 285 -16.35 2.85 0.90
N LYS A 286 -16.65 4.01 0.34
CA LYS A 286 -16.17 4.41 -0.99
C LYS A 286 -14.64 4.50 -1.03
N ILE A 287 -14.00 5.00 0.03
CA ILE A 287 -12.55 5.14 0.13
C ILE A 287 -11.86 3.78 0.28
N MET A 288 -12.27 2.96 1.23
CA MET A 288 -11.54 1.76 1.65
C MET A 288 -12.29 0.43 1.43
N GLY A 289 -13.55 0.47 1.06
CA GLY A 289 -14.38 -0.74 0.97
C GLY A 289 -13.89 -1.76 -0.06
N MET A 290 -13.36 -1.28 -1.19
CA MET A 290 -12.79 -2.18 -2.21
C MET A 290 -11.58 -2.91 -1.67
N ILE A 291 -10.66 -2.22 -0.98
CA ILE A 291 -9.46 -2.82 -0.38
C ILE A 291 -9.86 -3.82 0.71
N SER A 292 -10.82 -3.45 1.56
CA SER A 292 -11.39 -4.34 2.57
C SER A 292 -11.94 -5.63 1.95
N PHE A 293 -12.67 -5.52 0.85
CA PHE A 293 -13.23 -6.68 0.16
C PHE A 293 -12.17 -7.53 -0.54
N ILE A 294 -11.14 -6.92 -1.13
CA ILE A 294 -9.97 -7.62 -1.67
C ILE A 294 -9.30 -8.46 -0.59
N MET A 295 -9.12 -7.93 0.62
CA MET A 295 -8.51 -8.67 1.74
C MET A 295 -9.31 -9.93 2.11
N LEU A 296 -10.65 -9.83 2.17
CA LEU A 296 -11.50 -11.00 2.43
C LEU A 296 -11.33 -12.06 1.33
N VAL A 297 -11.45 -11.67 0.07
CA VAL A 297 -11.38 -12.61 -1.07
C VAL A 297 -9.98 -13.19 -1.23
N ALA A 298 -8.93 -12.44 -0.92
CA ALA A 298 -7.56 -12.95 -0.90
C ALA A 298 -7.37 -14.08 0.12
N GLY A 299 -7.96 -13.96 1.33
CA GLY A 299 -8.02 -15.05 2.31
C GLY A 299 -8.75 -16.29 1.77
N GLY A 300 -9.85 -16.08 1.02
CA GLY A 300 -10.56 -17.14 0.32
C GLY A 300 -9.72 -17.83 -0.75
N TYR A 301 -9.04 -17.06 -1.61
CA TYR A 301 -8.11 -17.58 -2.61
C TYR A 301 -7.00 -18.41 -1.96
N ALA A 302 -6.37 -17.86 -0.91
CA ALA A 302 -5.34 -18.53 -0.15
C ALA A 302 -5.81 -19.89 0.40
N ASN A 303 -7.03 -19.95 0.91
CA ASN A 303 -7.61 -21.18 1.42
C ASN A 303 -7.83 -22.25 0.32
N VAL A 304 -8.30 -21.85 -0.87
CA VAL A 304 -8.39 -22.77 -2.03
C VAL A 304 -7.01 -23.29 -2.39
N VAL A 305 -6.03 -22.42 -2.60
CA VAL A 305 -4.66 -22.80 -2.98
C VAL A 305 -4.04 -23.77 -1.99
N ASN A 306 -4.18 -23.53 -0.69
CA ASN A 306 -3.68 -24.44 0.35
C ASN A 306 -4.32 -25.82 0.27
N ASN A 307 -5.61 -25.90 -0.02
CA ASN A 307 -6.33 -27.16 -0.13
C ASN A 307 -6.08 -27.91 -1.46
N THR A 308 -5.46 -27.29 -2.46
CA THR A 308 -5.00 -28.00 -3.68
C THR A 308 -3.86 -28.96 -3.40
N GLY A 309 -3.08 -28.76 -2.33
CA GLY A 309 -1.84 -29.49 -2.05
C GLY A 309 -0.70 -29.20 -3.05
N ALA A 310 -0.95 -28.35 -4.05
CA ALA A 310 -0.02 -28.10 -5.16
C ALA A 310 1.17 -27.19 -4.80
N VAL A 311 1.14 -26.54 -3.62
CA VAL A 311 2.24 -25.68 -3.16
C VAL A 311 3.53 -26.48 -3.00
N ASN A 312 3.48 -27.65 -2.35
CA ASN A 312 4.65 -28.48 -2.12
C ASN A 312 5.26 -28.99 -3.43
N SER A 313 4.42 -29.43 -4.38
CA SER A 313 4.89 -29.88 -5.70
C SER A 313 5.54 -28.76 -6.51
N LEU A 314 5.03 -27.52 -6.38
CA LEU A 314 5.65 -26.33 -6.98
C LEU A 314 7.04 -26.07 -6.40
N ILE A 315 7.18 -26.18 -5.08
CA ILE A 315 8.46 -26.00 -4.38
C ILE A 315 9.46 -27.04 -4.85
N ASP A 316 9.09 -28.31 -4.84
CA ASP A 316 9.97 -29.42 -5.25
C ASP A 316 10.41 -29.28 -6.71
N ALA A 317 9.51 -28.94 -7.61
CA ALA A 317 9.81 -28.66 -9.02
C ALA A 317 10.74 -27.46 -9.21
N SER A 318 10.53 -26.39 -8.40
CA SER A 318 11.39 -25.21 -8.42
C SER A 318 12.80 -25.51 -7.93
N LEU A 319 12.95 -26.29 -6.85
CA LEU A 319 14.23 -26.74 -6.31
C LEU A 319 14.98 -27.63 -7.31
N ALA A 320 14.26 -28.50 -8.04
CA ALA A 320 14.85 -29.37 -9.06
C ALA A 320 15.47 -28.57 -10.24
N ILE A 321 14.91 -27.40 -10.56
CA ILE A 321 15.38 -26.55 -11.68
C ILE A 321 16.44 -25.56 -11.22
N LEU A 322 16.22 -24.88 -10.09
CA LEU A 322 17.07 -23.79 -9.62
C LEU A 322 18.21 -24.29 -8.71
N GLY A 323 18.17 -25.56 -8.28
CA GLY A 323 19.08 -26.10 -7.28
C GLY A 323 18.84 -25.51 -5.89
N ASN A 324 19.76 -25.69 -4.97
CA ASN A 324 19.69 -25.13 -3.61
C ASN A 324 20.38 -23.75 -3.49
N SER A 325 20.44 -23.00 -4.60
CA SER A 325 21.12 -21.70 -4.63
C SER A 325 20.25 -20.60 -4.00
N LYS A 326 20.47 -20.28 -2.72
CA LYS A 326 19.75 -19.19 -2.03
C LYS A 326 19.72 -17.89 -2.83
N PRO A 327 20.84 -17.40 -3.44
CA PRO A 327 20.82 -16.16 -4.24
C PRO A 327 19.85 -16.19 -5.38
N VAL A 328 19.79 -17.30 -6.12
CA VAL A 328 18.88 -17.45 -7.27
C VAL A 328 17.43 -17.47 -6.81
N PHE A 329 17.14 -18.19 -5.72
CA PHE A 329 15.77 -18.24 -5.17
C PHE A 329 15.30 -16.89 -4.66
N VAL A 330 16.11 -16.17 -3.90
CA VAL A 330 15.77 -14.83 -3.40
C VAL A 330 15.48 -13.88 -4.58
N PHE A 331 16.30 -13.94 -5.63
CA PHE A 331 16.05 -13.16 -6.83
C PHE A 331 14.71 -13.51 -7.51
N VAL A 332 14.46 -14.78 -7.69
CA VAL A 332 13.23 -15.28 -8.34
C VAL A 332 11.99 -14.94 -7.52
N LEU A 333 12.03 -15.12 -6.20
CA LEU A 333 10.92 -14.74 -5.31
C LEU A 333 10.59 -13.25 -5.45
N LEU A 334 11.60 -12.38 -5.37
CA LEU A 334 11.37 -10.93 -5.51
C LEU A 334 10.82 -10.55 -6.89
N MET A 335 11.27 -11.21 -7.97
CA MET A 335 10.73 -10.99 -9.32
C MET A 335 9.25 -11.41 -9.42
N ILE A 336 8.90 -12.57 -8.85
CA ILE A 336 7.51 -13.05 -8.81
C ILE A 336 6.64 -12.09 -7.99
N GLY A 337 7.14 -11.69 -6.80
CA GLY A 337 6.43 -10.73 -5.96
C GLY A 337 6.18 -9.39 -6.66
N LEU A 338 7.19 -8.85 -7.33
CA LEU A 338 7.07 -7.64 -8.13
C LEU A 338 5.94 -7.75 -9.18
N LEU A 339 5.91 -8.85 -9.92
CA LEU A 339 4.89 -9.07 -10.96
C LEU A 339 3.48 -9.17 -10.36
N ILE A 340 3.34 -9.88 -9.25
CA ILE A 340 2.05 -10.05 -8.56
C ILE A 340 1.57 -8.70 -8.02
N THR A 341 2.42 -7.97 -7.31
CA THR A 341 2.05 -6.68 -6.71
C THR A 341 1.74 -5.62 -7.76
N LEU A 342 2.52 -5.59 -8.84
CA LEU A 342 2.26 -4.69 -9.96
C LEU A 342 0.89 -4.95 -10.63
N GLY A 343 0.49 -6.23 -10.70
CA GLY A 343 -0.80 -6.64 -11.25
C GLY A 343 -1.97 -6.32 -10.31
N ILE A 344 -1.79 -6.52 -9.00
CA ILE A 344 -2.85 -6.28 -8.00
C ILE A 344 -2.99 -4.79 -7.68
N GLY A 345 -1.87 -4.02 -7.67
CA GLY A 345 -1.85 -2.60 -7.37
C GLY A 345 -2.04 -2.26 -5.90
N THR A 346 -1.80 -3.21 -4.98
CA THR A 346 -1.84 -2.98 -3.53
C THR A 346 -0.89 -3.90 -2.79
N SER A 347 -0.09 -3.33 -1.90
CA SER A 347 0.86 -4.06 -1.06
C SER A 347 0.16 -5.03 -0.12
N PHE A 348 -0.89 -4.59 0.53
CA PHE A 348 -1.58 -5.34 1.59
C PHE A 348 -2.30 -6.58 1.04
N GLY A 349 -2.96 -6.46 -0.11
CA GLY A 349 -3.65 -7.57 -0.78
C GLY A 349 -2.70 -8.63 -1.34
N THR A 350 -1.44 -8.27 -1.57
CA THR A 350 -0.42 -9.18 -2.11
C THR A 350 0.14 -10.13 -1.04
N ILE A 351 0.28 -9.68 0.23
CA ILE A 351 0.90 -10.48 1.30
C ILE A 351 0.30 -11.87 1.45
N PRO A 352 -1.02 -12.05 1.60
CA PRO A 352 -1.61 -13.39 1.76
C PRO A 352 -1.28 -14.33 0.60
N ILE A 353 -1.18 -13.78 -0.60
CA ILE A 353 -0.93 -14.54 -1.82
C ILE A 353 0.52 -15.01 -1.88
N ILE A 354 1.48 -14.10 -1.67
CA ILE A 354 2.90 -14.44 -1.74
C ILE A 354 3.36 -15.29 -0.57
N ALA A 355 2.81 -15.10 0.64
CA ALA A 355 3.17 -15.87 1.82
C ALA A 355 2.95 -17.37 1.63
N LEU A 356 1.92 -17.77 0.86
CA LEU A 356 1.61 -19.17 0.55
C LEU A 356 2.78 -19.96 -0.01
N PHE A 357 3.64 -19.33 -0.80
CA PHE A 357 4.79 -19.99 -1.42
C PHE A 357 6.13 -19.45 -0.90
N TYR A 358 6.22 -18.20 -0.44
CA TYR A 358 7.44 -17.68 0.14
C TYR A 358 7.80 -18.39 1.43
N VAL A 359 6.85 -18.57 2.35
CA VAL A 359 7.11 -19.19 3.65
C VAL A 359 7.62 -20.62 3.50
N PRO A 360 6.92 -21.53 2.79
CA PRO A 360 7.44 -22.89 2.62
C PRO A 360 8.79 -22.95 1.87
N MET A 361 9.02 -22.05 0.88
CA MET A 361 10.30 -21.98 0.20
C MET A 361 11.43 -21.49 1.11
N CYS A 362 11.21 -20.45 1.91
CA CYS A 362 12.18 -19.96 2.87
C CYS A 362 12.55 -21.03 3.89
N MET A 363 11.56 -21.80 4.39
CA MET A 363 11.79 -22.95 5.30
C MET A 363 12.68 -24.00 4.65
N ARG A 364 12.39 -24.40 3.42
CA ARG A 364 13.17 -25.40 2.66
C ARG A 364 14.61 -24.96 2.40
N LEU A 365 14.83 -23.66 2.18
CA LEU A 365 16.15 -23.09 1.96
C LEU A 365 16.92 -22.77 3.25
N GLY A 366 16.29 -22.96 4.42
CA GLY A 366 16.86 -22.64 5.72
C GLY A 366 17.12 -21.14 5.90
N LEU A 367 16.23 -20.29 5.36
CA LEU A 367 16.23 -18.86 5.64
C LEU A 367 15.57 -18.61 7.00
N SER A 368 16.03 -17.56 7.69
CA SER A 368 15.44 -17.16 8.98
C SER A 368 14.02 -16.61 8.81
N ALA A 369 13.24 -16.59 9.88
CA ALA A 369 11.92 -15.96 9.87
C ALA A 369 12.01 -14.44 9.57
N GLY A 370 13.08 -13.78 10.05
CA GLY A 370 13.35 -12.37 9.74
C GLY A 370 13.64 -12.13 8.27
N ALA A 371 14.46 -13.00 7.63
CA ALA A 371 14.73 -12.93 6.19
C ALA A 371 13.44 -13.16 5.38
N CYS A 372 12.63 -14.14 5.74
CA CYS A 372 11.35 -14.42 5.09
C CYS A 372 10.39 -13.23 5.21
N ALA A 373 10.25 -12.64 6.41
CA ALA A 373 9.43 -11.46 6.64
C ALA A 373 9.91 -10.25 5.80
N CYS A 374 11.23 -10.02 5.75
CA CYS A 374 11.81 -8.96 4.91
C CYS A 374 11.53 -9.19 3.42
N LEU A 375 11.64 -10.43 2.92
CA LEU A 375 11.33 -10.77 1.54
C LEU A 375 9.86 -10.57 1.21
N ILE A 376 8.95 -10.98 2.10
CA ILE A 376 7.50 -10.76 1.94
C ILE A 376 7.20 -9.27 1.95
N ALA A 377 7.74 -8.52 2.92
CA ALA A 377 7.56 -7.07 3.01
C ALA A 377 8.08 -6.36 1.77
N CYS A 378 9.27 -6.73 1.29
CA CYS A 378 9.84 -6.19 0.06
C CYS A 378 8.96 -6.51 -1.15
N ALA A 379 8.61 -7.79 -1.36
CA ALA A 379 7.83 -8.24 -2.49
C ALA A 379 6.44 -7.62 -2.56
N ALA A 380 5.79 -7.47 -1.40
CA ALA A 380 4.48 -6.82 -1.31
C ALA A 380 4.54 -5.31 -1.60
N THR A 381 5.69 -4.67 -1.34
CA THR A 381 5.89 -3.23 -1.57
C THR A 381 6.43 -2.94 -2.98
N LEU A 382 7.21 -3.90 -3.55
CA LEU A 382 7.64 -3.85 -4.94
C LEU A 382 6.43 -3.81 -5.88
N GLY A 383 6.42 -2.87 -6.82
CA GLY A 383 5.34 -2.71 -7.78
C GLY A 383 4.15 -1.88 -7.29
N ASP A 384 4.04 -1.59 -6.00
CA ASP A 384 3.08 -0.60 -5.48
C ASP A 384 3.50 0.80 -5.95
N ALA A 385 4.73 1.19 -5.63
CA ALA A 385 5.36 2.34 -6.24
C ALA A 385 5.50 2.14 -7.76
N GLY A 386 4.79 2.94 -8.53
CA GLY A 386 4.81 2.90 -10.00
C GLY A 386 3.76 2.01 -10.66
N SER A 387 2.91 1.32 -9.91
CA SER A 387 1.74 0.65 -10.48
C SER A 387 0.73 1.67 -11.01
N PRO A 388 0.26 1.53 -12.25
CA PRO A 388 -0.80 2.41 -12.78
C PRO A 388 -2.14 2.26 -12.07
N ALA A 389 -2.31 1.23 -11.27
CA ALA A 389 -3.55 0.92 -10.55
C ALA A 389 -3.45 1.25 -9.04
N SER A 390 -2.27 1.63 -8.53
CA SER A 390 -2.08 1.97 -7.13
C SER A 390 -2.65 3.34 -6.79
N ASP A 391 -3.24 3.45 -5.60
CA ASP A 391 -3.69 4.73 -5.04
C ASP A 391 -2.51 5.67 -4.74
N SER A 392 -1.33 5.12 -4.43
CA SER A 392 -0.10 5.87 -4.22
C SER A 392 0.38 6.64 -5.46
N THR A 393 0.06 6.15 -6.67
CA THR A 393 0.36 6.83 -7.94
C THR A 393 -0.81 7.63 -8.48
N LEU A 394 -2.05 7.12 -8.34
CA LEU A 394 -3.27 7.78 -8.82
C LEU A 394 -3.53 9.08 -8.07
N GLY A 395 -3.36 9.09 -6.73
CA GLY A 395 -3.55 10.27 -5.89
C GLY A 395 -2.65 11.44 -6.32
N PRO A 396 -1.31 11.29 -6.30
CA PRO A 396 -0.40 12.33 -6.78
C PRO A 396 -0.69 12.80 -8.21
N THR A 397 -0.97 11.86 -9.12
CA THR A 397 -1.32 12.21 -10.51
C THR A 397 -2.56 13.08 -10.58
N ALA A 398 -3.63 12.74 -9.86
CA ALA A 398 -4.88 13.50 -9.89
C ALA A 398 -4.65 14.97 -9.51
N GLY A 399 -3.81 15.23 -8.50
CA GLY A 399 -3.48 16.57 -8.08
C GLY A 399 -2.47 17.29 -9.00
N LEU A 400 -1.39 16.61 -9.40
CA LEU A 400 -0.35 17.18 -10.27
C LEU A 400 -0.84 17.45 -11.69
N ASN A 401 -1.88 16.73 -12.14
CA ASN A 401 -2.50 16.88 -13.46
C ASN A 401 -3.74 17.77 -13.45
N ALA A 402 -3.99 18.54 -12.39
CA ALA A 402 -5.18 19.40 -12.32
C ALA A 402 -5.25 20.46 -13.44
N ASP A 403 -4.11 20.81 -14.01
CA ASP A 403 -3.99 21.71 -15.17
C ASP A 403 -3.76 20.99 -16.52
N GLY A 404 -3.83 19.65 -16.55
CA GLY A 404 -3.67 18.85 -17.76
C GLY A 404 -2.22 18.67 -18.26
N GLN A 405 -1.20 19.04 -17.46
CA GLN A 405 0.21 19.05 -17.89
C GLN A 405 1.07 17.98 -17.21
N HIS A 406 0.48 16.91 -16.64
CA HIS A 406 1.19 15.84 -15.96
C HIS A 406 0.63 14.47 -16.35
N ASP A 407 1.39 13.68 -17.08
CA ASP A 407 0.96 12.36 -17.55
C ASP A 407 1.09 11.30 -16.44
N HIS A 408 0.03 10.50 -16.26
CA HIS A 408 0.00 9.47 -15.22
C HIS A 408 1.13 8.44 -15.38
N ILE A 409 1.32 7.94 -16.59
CA ILE A 409 2.27 6.87 -16.83
C ILE A 409 3.70 7.41 -16.87
N TRP A 410 3.95 8.47 -17.67
CA TRP A 410 5.31 8.95 -17.94
C TRP A 410 5.86 9.92 -16.90
N ASP A 411 4.98 10.64 -16.18
CA ASP A 411 5.42 11.62 -15.19
C ASP A 411 5.22 11.16 -13.73
N THR A 412 4.40 10.09 -13.48
CA THR A 412 4.27 9.47 -12.15
C THR A 412 4.74 8.03 -12.15
N CYS A 413 4.08 7.10 -12.86
CA CYS A 413 4.34 5.67 -12.71
C CYS A 413 5.75 5.26 -13.12
N VAL A 414 6.24 5.68 -14.28
CA VAL A 414 7.59 5.32 -14.75
C VAL A 414 8.69 5.88 -13.83
N PRO A 415 8.67 7.17 -13.43
CA PRO A 415 9.65 7.69 -12.48
C PRO A 415 9.63 6.95 -11.15
N THR A 416 8.47 6.79 -10.52
CA THR A 416 8.37 6.14 -9.21
C THR A 416 8.77 4.67 -9.28
N PHE A 417 8.39 3.97 -10.36
CA PHE A 417 8.82 2.59 -10.60
C PHE A 417 10.35 2.47 -10.66
N LEU A 418 11.01 3.25 -11.50
CA LEU A 418 12.45 3.13 -11.70
C LEU A 418 13.25 3.52 -10.46
N PHE A 419 12.84 4.61 -9.81
CA PHE A 419 13.61 5.13 -8.68
C PHE A 419 13.34 4.42 -7.36
N PHE A 420 12.19 3.77 -7.18
CA PHE A 420 11.92 3.06 -5.92
C PHE A 420 12.04 1.55 -6.06
N ASN A 421 11.50 0.93 -7.11
CA ASN A 421 11.53 -0.53 -7.19
C ASN A 421 12.95 -1.10 -7.39
N ILE A 422 13.83 -0.42 -8.14
CA ILE A 422 15.19 -0.92 -8.33
C ILE A 422 15.98 -0.92 -7.01
N PRO A 423 16.10 0.20 -6.27
CA PRO A 423 16.80 0.19 -4.98
C PRO A 423 16.11 -0.70 -3.94
N LEU A 424 14.78 -0.77 -3.92
CA LEU A 424 14.02 -1.62 -3.01
C LEU A 424 14.28 -3.10 -3.29
N PHE A 425 14.31 -3.51 -4.56
CA PHE A 425 14.67 -4.86 -4.97
C PHE A 425 16.07 -5.24 -4.47
N ILE A 426 17.04 -4.32 -4.65
CA ILE A 426 18.41 -4.53 -4.16
C ILE A 426 18.44 -4.64 -2.63
N ALA A 427 17.72 -3.77 -1.93
CA ALA A 427 17.63 -3.80 -0.46
C ALA A 427 16.98 -5.11 0.04
N GLY A 428 15.88 -5.54 -0.58
CA GLY A 428 15.23 -6.80 -0.26
C GLY A 428 16.08 -8.02 -0.58
N TYR A 429 16.81 -7.99 -1.71
CA TYR A 429 17.76 -9.05 -2.05
C TYR A 429 18.89 -9.16 -1.01
N ILE A 430 19.48 -8.04 -0.62
CA ILE A 430 20.50 -8.00 0.43
C ILE A 430 19.89 -8.50 1.75
N GLY A 431 18.71 -8.00 2.15
CA GLY A 431 18.01 -8.43 3.35
C GLY A 431 17.79 -9.96 3.38
N GLY A 432 17.26 -10.52 2.29
CA GLY A 432 17.05 -11.96 2.18
C GLY A 432 18.32 -12.81 2.21
N MET A 433 19.49 -12.20 1.98
CA MET A 433 20.77 -12.89 1.98
C MET A 433 21.53 -12.79 3.30
N ILE A 434 21.38 -11.69 4.05
CA ILE A 434 22.19 -11.41 5.25
C ILE A 434 21.44 -11.64 6.58
N LEU A 435 20.10 -11.62 6.57
CA LEU A 435 19.24 -11.89 7.73
C LEU A 435 18.97 -13.38 7.89
#